data_76cd3b8a399384c18bebb61350e4fc8c
#
_entry.id   76cd3b8a399384c18bebb61350e4fc8c
#
_cell.length_a   1.000
_cell.length_b   1.000
_cell.length_c   1.000
_cell.angle_alpha   90.00
_cell.angle_beta   90.00
_cell.angle_gamma   90.00
#
_symmetry.space_group_name_H-M   'P 1'
#
loop_
_entity.id
_entity.type
_entity.pdbx_description
1 polymer ?
#
loop_
_entity_poly.entity_id
_entity_poly.type
_entity_poly.pdbx_seq_one_letter_code
_entity_poly.pdbx_strand_id
1 'polypeptide(L)'
;YEKFKRMMELAELPNTAMKLHGLGEIADRPGILQPDYQIENIPPFVEMAVEAFGPKRLMWGSDFPPSAGREGYHNALEGIRSHPALSGGEDAQEVMGRTAARVFGFGSR
;
A
#
# COMPACT_ATOMS: atom_id res chain seq x y z
N TYR A 1 1.00 10.45 14.09
CA TYR A 1 0.64 9.13 13.54
C TYR A 1 0.70 8.01 14.58
N GLU A 2 0.45 8.36 15.83
CA GLU A 2 0.43 7.40 16.93
C GLU A 2 -0.64 6.33 16.75
N LYS A 3 -1.79 6.70 16.17
CA LYS A 3 -2.85 5.73 15.89
C LYS A 3 -2.39 4.66 14.90
N PHE A 4 -1.62 5.06 13.89
CA PHE A 4 -1.08 4.12 12.91
C PHE A 4 -0.10 3.15 13.57
N LYS A 5 0.77 3.66 14.43
CA LYS A 5 1.70 2.80 15.19
C LYS A 5 0.95 1.74 16.00
N ARG A 6 -0.14 2.13 16.64
CA ARG A 6 -0.96 1.19 17.43
C ARG A 6 -1.62 0.13 16.56
N MET A 7 -2.01 0.51 15.33
CA MET A 7 -2.54 -0.47 14.37
C MET A 7 -1.50 -1.53 14.00
N MET A 8 -0.23 -1.16 13.98
CA MET A 8 0.84 -2.11 13.66
C MET A 8 0.97 -3.23 14.69
N GLU A 9 0.48 -3.01 15.90
CA GLU A 9 0.47 -4.05 16.93
C GLU A 9 -0.41 -5.26 16.56
N LEU A 10 -1.38 -5.06 15.65
CA LEU A 10 -2.22 -6.15 15.13
C LEU A 10 -1.40 -7.20 14.39
N ALA A 11 -0.20 -6.84 13.92
CA ALA A 11 0.70 -7.79 13.25
C ALA A 11 1.14 -8.94 14.16
N GLU A 12 1.07 -8.76 15.47
CA GLU A 12 1.35 -9.83 16.42
C GLU A 12 0.36 -10.99 16.32
N LEU A 13 -0.82 -10.72 15.78
CA LEU A 13 -1.83 -11.75 15.52
C LEU A 13 -1.54 -12.36 14.14
N PRO A 14 -1.09 -13.63 14.08
CA PRO A 14 -0.57 -14.19 12.83
C PRO A 14 -1.60 -14.36 11.71
N ASN A 15 -2.88 -14.31 12.03
CA ASN A 15 -3.97 -14.44 11.06
C ASN A 15 -4.50 -13.10 10.55
N THR A 16 -3.78 -12.00 10.79
CA THR A 16 -4.16 -10.68 10.30
C THR A 16 -3.39 -10.30 9.05
N ALA A 17 -4.03 -9.54 8.16
CA ALA A 17 -3.43 -8.95 6.97
C ALA A 17 -3.90 -7.51 6.85
N MET A 18 -3.13 -6.68 6.16
CA MET A 18 -3.43 -5.25 6.03
C MET A 18 -3.45 -4.83 4.57
N LYS A 19 -4.38 -3.94 4.24
CA LYS A 19 -4.41 -3.29 2.92
C LYS A 19 -3.64 -1.98 2.97
N LEU A 20 -2.82 -1.75 1.95
CA LEU A 20 -2.13 -0.47 1.74
C LEU A 20 -2.87 0.30 0.66
N HIS A 21 -3.53 1.38 1.03
CA HIS A 21 -4.23 2.26 0.10
C HIS A 21 -4.37 3.66 0.69
N GLY A 22 -4.85 4.59 -0.11
CA GLY A 22 -5.19 5.91 0.38
C GLY A 22 -4.02 6.84 0.64
N LEU A 23 -2.81 6.54 0.17
CA LEU A 23 -1.65 7.40 0.39
C LEU A 23 -1.86 8.79 -0.20
N GLY A 24 -2.53 8.89 -1.35
CA GLY A 24 -2.84 10.18 -1.98
C GLY A 24 -3.83 11.02 -1.18
N GLU A 25 -4.50 10.44 -0.20
CA GLU A 25 -5.40 11.17 0.67
C GLU A 25 -4.63 12.06 1.65
N ILE A 26 -3.45 11.62 2.06
CA ILE A 26 -2.62 12.31 3.04
C ILE A 26 -1.41 13.00 2.44
N ALA A 27 -1.06 12.70 1.19
CA ALA A 27 0.05 13.35 0.49
C ALA A 27 -0.36 14.75 0.03
N ASP A 28 0.65 15.60 -0.18
CA ASP A 28 0.46 16.89 -0.83
C ASP A 28 -0.06 16.67 -2.25
N ARG A 29 -1.10 17.40 -2.62
CA ARG A 29 -1.72 17.23 -3.94
C ARG A 29 -1.23 18.32 -4.90
N PRO A 30 -0.94 17.96 -6.16
CA PRO A 30 -0.68 18.98 -7.17
C PRO A 30 -1.97 19.76 -7.45
N GLY A 31 -1.85 21.02 -7.89
CA GLY A 31 -3.01 21.82 -8.32
C GLY A 31 -3.67 21.26 -9.56
N ILE A 32 -2.90 20.57 -10.38
CA ILE A 32 -3.36 19.88 -11.59
C ILE A 32 -2.88 18.43 -11.51
N LEU A 33 -3.80 17.49 -11.75
CA LEU A 33 -3.46 16.07 -11.79
C LEU A 33 -2.42 15.79 -12.87
N GLN A 34 -1.34 15.12 -12.52
CA GLN A 34 -0.25 14.82 -13.43
C GLN A 34 -0.08 13.31 -13.55
N PRO A 35 0.27 12.79 -14.76
CA PRO A 35 0.41 11.36 -14.99
C PRO A 35 1.50 10.68 -14.15
N ASP A 36 2.53 11.44 -13.77
CA ASP A 36 3.70 10.92 -13.07
C ASP A 36 3.93 11.57 -11.71
N TYR A 37 2.84 12.05 -11.08
CA TYR A 37 2.92 12.64 -9.74
C TYR A 37 3.47 11.66 -8.72
N GLN A 38 4.48 12.08 -7.96
CA GLN A 38 5.07 11.27 -6.91
C GLN A 38 4.38 11.55 -5.58
N ILE A 39 4.05 10.49 -4.85
CA ILE A 39 3.49 10.61 -3.51
C ILE A 39 4.66 10.83 -2.55
N GLU A 40 4.77 12.04 -2.05
CA GLU A 40 5.87 12.46 -1.19
C GLU A 40 5.37 13.14 0.09
N ASN A 41 6.29 13.38 1.02
CA ASN A 41 6.03 14.14 2.24
C ASN A 41 4.93 13.54 3.11
N ILE A 42 4.90 12.22 3.19
CA ILE A 42 3.99 11.49 4.07
C ILE A 42 4.79 10.80 5.18
N PRO A 43 4.18 10.51 6.33
CA PRO A 43 4.83 9.68 7.35
C PRO A 43 5.23 8.32 6.76
N PRO A 44 6.21 7.62 7.36
CA PRO A 44 6.74 6.37 6.81
C PRO A 44 5.77 5.18 7.00
N PHE A 45 4.54 5.32 6.53
CA PHE A 45 3.50 4.32 6.73
C PHE A 45 3.80 3.00 6.02
N VAL A 46 4.33 3.07 4.78
CA VAL A 46 4.64 1.85 4.02
C VAL A 46 5.77 1.09 4.70
N GLU A 47 6.83 1.80 5.10
CA GLU A 47 7.96 1.20 5.81
C GLU A 47 7.51 0.53 7.12
N MET A 48 6.66 1.20 7.88
CA MET A 48 6.14 0.69 9.14
C MET A 48 5.30 -0.57 8.92
N ALA A 49 4.46 -0.57 7.88
CA ALA A 49 3.63 -1.72 7.55
C ALA A 49 4.47 -2.91 7.09
N VAL A 50 5.48 -2.67 6.25
CA VAL A 50 6.39 -3.73 5.79
C VAL A 50 7.16 -4.33 6.97
N GLU A 51 7.64 -3.50 7.88
CA GLU A 51 8.34 -3.99 9.06
C GLU A 51 7.45 -4.82 9.98
N ALA A 52 6.21 -4.37 10.20
CA ALA A 52 5.30 -5.04 11.13
C ALA A 52 4.68 -6.30 10.56
N PHE A 53 4.11 -6.22 9.35
CA PHE A 53 3.35 -7.34 8.76
C PHE A 53 4.19 -8.20 7.81
N GLY A 54 5.17 -7.60 7.12
CA GLY A 54 5.88 -8.25 6.03
C GLY A 54 5.04 -8.27 4.74
N PRO A 55 5.71 -8.35 3.57
CA PRO A 55 5.00 -8.28 2.28
C PRO A 55 3.95 -9.37 2.09
N LYS A 56 4.11 -10.52 2.71
CA LYS A 56 3.18 -11.66 2.57
C LYS A 56 1.86 -11.47 3.30
N ARG A 57 1.75 -10.43 4.12
CA ARG A 57 0.50 -10.08 4.82
C ARG A 57 0.02 -8.67 4.48
N LEU A 58 0.60 -8.07 3.45
CA LEU A 58 0.20 -6.77 2.93
C LEU A 58 -0.38 -6.92 1.54
N MET A 59 -1.41 -6.13 1.22
CA MET A 59 -2.00 -6.12 -0.10
C MET A 59 -2.36 -4.71 -0.52
N TRP A 60 -2.10 -4.38 -1.79
CA TRP A 60 -2.46 -3.09 -2.35
C TRP A 60 -3.95 -3.00 -2.58
N GLY A 61 -4.52 -1.81 -2.34
CA GLY A 61 -5.87 -1.44 -2.73
C GLY A 61 -5.86 -0.14 -3.51
N SER A 62 -6.69 -0.03 -4.54
CA SER A 62 -6.72 1.15 -5.41
C SER A 62 -7.41 2.35 -4.80
N ASP A 63 -8.33 2.12 -3.87
CA ASP A 63 -9.24 3.16 -3.36
C ASP A 63 -9.99 3.84 -4.52
N PHE A 64 -10.32 3.06 -5.57
CA PHE A 64 -11.11 3.54 -6.71
C PHE A 64 -12.61 3.54 -6.32
N PRO A 65 -13.42 4.54 -6.71
CA PRO A 65 -13.12 5.64 -7.63
C PRO A 65 -12.49 6.90 -7.01
N PRO A 66 -12.47 7.14 -5.68
CA PRO A 66 -11.89 8.38 -5.16
C PRO A 66 -10.47 8.68 -5.65
N SER A 67 -9.61 7.65 -5.77
CA SER A 67 -8.24 7.83 -6.22
C SER A 67 -8.13 8.40 -7.64
N ALA A 68 -9.11 8.09 -8.51
CA ALA A 68 -9.09 8.58 -9.89
C ALA A 68 -9.18 10.11 -9.99
N GLY A 69 -9.88 10.74 -9.04
CA GLY A 69 -10.01 12.20 -9.00
C GLY A 69 -9.02 12.89 -8.06
N ARG A 70 -8.17 12.13 -7.42
CA ARG A 70 -7.24 12.62 -6.40
C ARG A 70 -5.81 12.56 -6.94
N GLU A 71 -5.07 11.48 -6.72
CA GLU A 71 -3.71 11.29 -7.28
C GLU A 71 -3.71 10.66 -8.67
N GLY A 72 -4.82 10.07 -9.07
CA GLY A 72 -4.93 9.27 -10.29
C GLY A 72 -4.62 7.79 -10.03
N TYR A 73 -5.31 6.92 -10.76
CA TYR A 73 -5.17 5.47 -10.57
C TYR A 73 -3.73 4.99 -10.78
N HIS A 74 -3.09 5.46 -11.86
CA HIS A 74 -1.71 5.09 -12.16
C HIS A 74 -0.76 5.48 -11.03
N ASN A 75 -0.91 6.68 -10.49
CA ASN A 75 -0.05 7.17 -9.41
C ASN A 75 -0.32 6.43 -8.10
N ALA A 76 -1.56 6.06 -7.84
CA ALA A 76 -1.91 5.23 -6.69
C ALA A 76 -1.24 3.86 -6.78
N LEU A 77 -1.25 3.25 -7.95
CA LEU A 77 -0.60 1.97 -8.22
C LEU A 77 0.92 2.07 -8.05
N GLU A 78 1.55 3.02 -8.76
CA GLU A 78 3.00 3.18 -8.76
C GLU A 78 3.54 3.61 -7.39
N GLY A 79 2.76 4.36 -6.62
CA GLY A 79 3.17 4.78 -5.28
C GLY A 79 3.49 3.63 -4.34
N ILE A 80 2.85 2.49 -4.55
CA ILE A 80 3.14 1.27 -3.79
C ILE A 80 4.07 0.35 -4.57
N ARG A 81 3.76 0.08 -5.84
CA ARG A 81 4.52 -0.90 -6.64
C ARG A 81 6.01 -0.60 -6.70
N SER A 82 6.38 0.66 -6.85
CA SER A 82 7.77 1.09 -6.97
C SER A 82 8.37 1.60 -5.65
N HIS A 83 7.67 1.43 -4.54
CA HIS A 83 8.13 1.96 -3.25
C HIS A 83 9.43 1.28 -2.82
N PRO A 84 10.43 2.05 -2.34
CA PRO A 84 11.72 1.48 -1.92
C PRO A 84 11.62 0.40 -0.85
N ALA A 85 10.64 0.47 0.05
CA ALA A 85 10.43 -0.54 1.08
C ALA A 85 10.05 -1.91 0.50
N LEU A 86 9.65 -1.98 -0.77
CA LEU A 86 9.26 -3.20 -1.46
C LEU A 86 10.26 -3.60 -2.55
N SER A 87 11.50 -3.13 -2.46
CA SER A 87 12.54 -3.39 -3.47
C SER A 87 13.26 -4.73 -3.29
N GLY A 88 12.92 -5.50 -2.25
CA GLY A 88 13.59 -6.76 -1.92
C GLY A 88 13.00 -7.95 -2.65
N GLY A 89 13.58 -8.36 -3.80
CA GLY A 89 13.18 -9.58 -4.47
C GLY A 89 11.74 -9.54 -4.98
N GLU A 90 10.87 -10.40 -4.44
CA GLU A 90 9.48 -10.55 -4.86
C GLU A 90 8.49 -9.74 -4.01
N ASP A 91 8.96 -8.84 -3.15
CA ASP A 91 8.10 -8.14 -2.18
C ASP A 91 6.97 -7.36 -2.86
N ALA A 92 7.26 -6.65 -3.95
CA ALA A 92 6.23 -5.92 -4.68
C ALA A 92 5.19 -6.86 -5.27
N GLN A 93 5.60 -8.02 -5.79
CA GLN A 93 4.67 -9.01 -6.33
C GLN A 93 3.74 -9.57 -5.25
N GLU A 94 4.26 -9.78 -4.04
CA GLU A 94 3.43 -10.20 -2.92
C GLU A 94 2.35 -9.15 -2.62
N VAL A 95 2.77 -7.91 -2.43
CA VAL A 95 1.85 -6.82 -2.06
C VAL A 95 0.85 -6.52 -3.18
N MET A 96 1.28 -6.56 -4.44
CA MET A 96 0.43 -6.19 -5.58
C MET A 96 -0.58 -7.27 -5.98
N GLY A 97 -0.39 -8.52 -5.58
CA GLY A 97 -1.34 -9.56 -5.99
C GLY A 97 -1.29 -10.86 -5.21
N ARG A 98 -0.12 -11.41 -4.91
CA ARG A 98 0.00 -12.73 -4.32
C ARG A 98 -0.65 -12.84 -2.93
N THR A 99 -0.47 -11.82 -2.09
CA THR A 99 -1.07 -11.79 -0.75
C THR A 99 -2.59 -11.83 -0.84
N ALA A 100 -3.18 -10.99 -1.69
CA ALA A 100 -4.64 -10.96 -1.86
C ALA A 100 -5.15 -12.29 -2.43
N ALA A 101 -4.44 -12.87 -3.40
CA ALA A 101 -4.81 -14.16 -3.96
C ALA A 101 -4.86 -15.25 -2.88
N ARG A 102 -3.88 -15.24 -2.01
CA ARG A 102 -3.78 -16.23 -0.92
C ARG A 102 -4.87 -16.03 0.14
N VAL A 103 -5.05 -14.77 0.59
CA VAL A 103 -6.02 -14.43 1.64
C VAL A 103 -7.46 -14.69 1.19
N PHE A 104 -7.78 -14.34 -0.06
CA PHE A 104 -9.15 -14.49 -0.59
C PHE A 104 -9.34 -15.74 -1.43
N GLY A 105 -8.32 -16.57 -1.60
CA GLY A 105 -8.43 -17.82 -2.34
C GLY A 105 -8.45 -17.67 -3.85
N PHE A 106 -8.06 -16.52 -4.40
CA PHE A 106 -8.02 -16.30 -5.85
C PHE A 106 -6.84 -17.05 -6.46
N GLY A 107 -7.09 -17.69 -7.61
CA GLY A 107 -6.02 -18.31 -8.38
C GLY A 107 -5.38 -19.52 -7.70
N SER A 108 -5.98 -20.09 -6.69
CA SER A 108 -5.44 -21.22 -5.91
C SER A 108 -5.79 -22.57 -6.52
N ARG A 109 -6.14 -22.61 -7.78
CA ARG A 109 -6.57 -23.84 -8.47
C ARG A 109 -5.54 -24.35 -9.46
#